data_90136712d6a26897674307008bdae9a9
#
_entry.id   90136712d6a26897674307008bdae9a9
#
_cell.length_a   1.000
_cell.length_b   1.000
_cell.length_c   1.000
_cell.angle_alpha   90.00
_cell.angle_beta   90.00
_cell.angle_gamma   90.00
#
_symmetry.space_group_name_H-M   'P 1'
#
loop_
_entity.id
_entity.type
_entity.pdbx_description
1 polymer ?
#
loop_
_entity_poly.entity_id
_entity_poly.type
_entity_poly.pdbx_seq_one_letter_code
_entity_poly.pdbx_strand_id
1 'polypeptide(L)'
;MAQKVTAMDVRAATALAGQVQNVAGFCREQGISRATFYKFRRRFLDEGLAGLEERSRRPLTCPGQTSAAVEEVVLRKRKLLLEAGADYGPQSIVWALQREKFGAVPSRASVWRILTRHGVIVGQPQKRPKSATKRFTFSRPNECWQSDWTGWTLADGAPAAIAGSVDDHSRYLVGLRAGPGDGTNDLVWSVMMAAITECGVPAMSLADNGFVYTGKWRGFECSFEANLRALGTVTINSRPFHPQTCGKIERLWQTLKKWLRARPAPQTIAELNDLLDEFREFYNHQRPHRALHGATPAEAFAATAKARPADRPLPAPALVTRNAVVDKRGRLFVAPYQVHLGLRWAGHVCDSIRDGEHIAVFTGAVLLRELIADPRRIYQPGEKRTRTYRTHQPGDKHPRTKRTHQPQPAP
;
A
#
# COMPACT_ATOMS: atom_id res chain seq x y z
N MET A 1 -31.05 40.73 20.63
CA MET A 1 -31.27 39.64 19.66
C MET A 1 -32.61 39.89 18.98
N ALA A 2 -32.63 40.16 17.68
CA ALA A 2 -33.88 40.36 16.96
C ALA A 2 -34.59 38.98 16.87
N GLN A 3 -35.76 38.87 17.47
CA GLN A 3 -36.62 37.72 17.42
C GLN A 3 -36.97 37.44 15.96
N LYS A 4 -36.63 36.25 15.47
CA LYS A 4 -36.93 35.84 14.09
C LYS A 4 -38.46 35.71 14.01
N VAL A 5 -39.13 36.66 13.36
CA VAL A 5 -40.58 36.62 13.13
C VAL A 5 -40.91 35.36 12.34
N THR A 6 -41.69 34.47 12.89
CA THR A 6 -42.10 33.25 12.23
C THR A 6 -43.16 33.53 11.14
N ALA A 7 -43.26 32.75 10.10
CA ALA A 7 -44.28 32.88 9.05
C ALA A 7 -45.70 32.89 9.63
N MET A 8 -45.92 32.22 10.77
CA MET A 8 -47.20 32.17 11.48
C MET A 8 -47.57 33.55 12.08
N ASP A 9 -46.64 34.28 12.69
CA ASP A 9 -46.87 35.58 13.29
C ASP A 9 -47.21 36.60 12.20
N VAL A 10 -46.53 36.52 11.06
CA VAL A 10 -46.82 37.39 9.88
C VAL A 10 -48.19 37.08 9.25
N ARG A 11 -48.58 35.81 9.22
CA ARG A 11 -49.90 35.37 8.74
C ARG A 11 -51.04 35.95 9.56
N ALA A 12 -50.97 35.81 10.86
CA ALA A 12 -51.95 36.36 11.78
C ALA A 12 -52.09 37.89 11.65
N ALA A 13 -50.94 38.56 11.61
CA ALA A 13 -50.86 39.99 11.49
C ALA A 13 -51.43 40.51 10.16
N THR A 14 -51.22 39.80 9.04
CA THR A 14 -51.64 40.22 7.72
C THR A 14 -53.14 39.93 7.52
N ALA A 15 -53.65 38.85 8.11
CA ALA A 15 -55.10 38.56 8.10
C ALA A 15 -55.91 39.65 8.82
N LEU A 16 -55.32 40.23 9.88
CA LEU A 16 -55.90 41.33 10.64
C LEU A 16 -55.61 42.73 10.05
N ALA A 17 -54.81 42.82 8.99
CA ALA A 17 -54.31 44.06 8.42
C ALA A 17 -55.40 45.03 7.90
N GLY A 18 -56.63 44.55 7.61
CA GLY A 18 -57.76 45.39 7.29
C GLY A 18 -58.24 46.26 8.47
N GLN A 19 -57.87 45.95 9.71
CA GLN A 19 -58.26 46.66 10.94
C GLN A 19 -57.11 47.48 11.57
N VAL A 20 -55.89 47.44 11.00
CA VAL A 20 -54.72 48.15 11.55
C VAL A 20 -54.68 49.59 11.04
N GLN A 21 -55.02 50.55 11.87
CA GLN A 21 -55.00 51.97 11.55
C GLN A 21 -53.59 52.56 11.49
N ASN A 22 -52.65 52.05 12.33
CA ASN A 22 -51.23 52.49 12.37
C ASN A 22 -50.27 51.37 11.97
N VAL A 23 -50.06 51.19 10.67
CA VAL A 23 -49.16 50.17 10.10
C VAL A 23 -47.72 50.34 10.58
N ALA A 24 -47.25 51.57 10.78
CA ALA A 24 -45.88 51.83 11.21
C ALA A 24 -45.61 51.43 12.68
N GLY A 25 -46.60 51.64 13.56
CA GLY A 25 -46.58 51.21 14.96
C GLY A 25 -46.59 49.68 15.04
N PHE A 26 -47.55 49.07 14.35
CA PHE A 26 -47.66 47.61 14.27
C PHE A 26 -46.38 46.93 13.77
N CYS A 27 -45.77 47.41 12.68
CA CYS A 27 -44.52 46.82 12.19
C CYS A 27 -43.34 46.91 13.21
N ARG A 28 -43.26 47.97 13.98
CA ARG A 28 -42.27 48.13 15.06
C ARG A 28 -42.51 47.13 16.18
N GLU A 29 -43.76 46.96 16.61
CA GLU A 29 -44.13 46.03 17.68
C GLU A 29 -43.83 44.58 17.26
N GLN A 30 -44.12 44.24 16.03
CA GLN A 30 -43.93 42.90 15.51
C GLN A 30 -42.51 42.63 14.97
N GLY A 31 -41.63 43.61 14.97
CA GLY A 31 -40.25 43.46 14.50
C GLY A 31 -40.11 43.16 13.00
N ILE A 32 -41.12 43.56 12.19
CA ILE A 32 -41.12 43.38 10.74
C ILE A 32 -40.98 44.71 9.98
N SER A 33 -40.41 44.65 8.78
CA SER A 33 -40.35 45.82 7.92
C SER A 33 -41.73 46.13 7.33
N ARG A 34 -42.01 47.43 7.06
CA ARG A 34 -43.25 47.81 6.31
C ARG A 34 -43.31 47.16 4.96
N ALA A 35 -42.16 46.95 4.28
CA ALA A 35 -42.11 46.25 3.00
C ALA A 35 -42.58 44.78 3.14
N THR A 36 -42.20 44.11 4.21
CA THR A 36 -42.66 42.73 4.52
C THR A 36 -44.16 42.70 4.78
N PHE A 37 -44.67 43.67 5.56
CA PHE A 37 -46.09 43.79 5.84
C PHE A 37 -46.91 43.96 4.55
N TYR A 38 -46.61 44.95 3.68
CA TYR A 38 -47.31 45.16 2.45
C TYR A 38 -47.17 44.02 1.44
N LYS A 39 -46.05 43.35 1.41
CA LYS A 39 -45.82 42.15 0.61
C LYS A 39 -46.78 41.03 0.99
N PHE A 40 -46.96 40.71 2.27
CA PHE A 40 -47.86 39.67 2.73
C PHE A 40 -49.33 40.11 2.59
N ARG A 41 -49.66 41.40 2.84
CA ARG A 41 -51.00 41.97 2.63
C ARG A 41 -51.45 41.82 1.18
N ARG A 42 -50.57 42.17 0.23
CA ARG A 42 -50.85 42.01 -1.20
C ARG A 42 -51.12 40.54 -1.56
N ARG A 43 -50.26 39.67 -1.11
CA ARG A 43 -50.40 38.23 -1.36
C ARG A 43 -51.68 37.65 -0.76
N PHE A 44 -52.07 38.11 0.42
CA PHE A 44 -53.33 37.73 1.03
C PHE A 44 -54.56 38.21 0.22
N LEU A 45 -54.50 39.42 -0.27
CA LEU A 45 -55.61 39.98 -1.11
C LEU A 45 -55.72 39.24 -2.45
N ASP A 46 -54.57 38.83 -3.03
CA ASP A 46 -54.54 38.18 -4.33
C ASP A 46 -54.86 36.65 -4.23
N GLU A 47 -54.45 35.98 -3.16
CA GLU A 47 -54.43 34.51 -3.06
C GLU A 47 -55.09 33.96 -1.78
N GLY A 48 -55.65 34.84 -0.94
CA GLY A 48 -56.22 34.45 0.35
C GLY A 48 -55.21 33.91 1.33
N LEU A 49 -55.59 32.95 2.17
CA LEU A 49 -54.74 32.32 3.16
C LEU A 49 -53.52 31.61 2.54
N ALA A 50 -53.64 31.06 1.33
CA ALA A 50 -52.55 30.42 0.61
C ALA A 50 -51.41 31.41 0.29
N GLY A 51 -51.69 32.69 0.09
CA GLY A 51 -50.71 33.74 -0.13
C GLY A 51 -49.78 34.01 1.08
N LEU A 52 -50.20 33.59 2.28
CA LEU A 52 -49.40 33.73 3.51
C LEU A 52 -48.42 32.59 3.73
N GLU A 53 -48.48 31.51 2.92
CA GLU A 53 -47.54 30.40 3.01
C GLU A 53 -46.15 30.82 2.56
N GLU A 54 -45.14 30.24 3.22
CA GLU A 54 -43.75 30.43 2.81
C GLU A 54 -43.54 29.86 1.42
N ARG A 55 -43.20 30.71 0.48
CA ARG A 55 -42.78 30.28 -0.85
C ARG A 55 -41.36 29.85 -0.85
N SER A 56 -41.05 28.77 -1.56
CA SER A 56 -39.69 28.36 -1.82
C SER A 56 -38.88 29.52 -2.38
N ARG A 57 -37.70 29.77 -1.78
CA ARG A 57 -36.73 30.73 -2.29
C ARG A 57 -35.89 30.19 -3.44
N ARG A 58 -36.18 28.93 -3.84
CA ARG A 58 -35.48 28.30 -4.94
C ARG A 58 -35.83 29.02 -6.25
N PRO A 59 -34.83 29.30 -7.10
CA PRO A 59 -35.10 29.85 -8.44
C PRO A 59 -36.09 28.98 -9.22
N LEU A 60 -37.05 29.59 -9.90
CA LEU A 60 -38.02 28.89 -10.74
C LEU A 60 -37.36 28.19 -11.94
N THR A 61 -36.26 28.74 -12.42
CA THR A 61 -35.44 28.19 -13.51
C THR A 61 -34.02 27.98 -13.08
N CYS A 62 -33.42 26.89 -13.52
CA CYS A 62 -32.01 26.60 -13.32
C CYS A 62 -31.35 26.35 -14.70
N PRO A 63 -30.97 27.42 -15.45
CA PRO A 63 -30.48 27.30 -16.83
C PRO A 63 -29.26 26.37 -16.95
N GLY A 64 -28.45 26.24 -15.87
CA GLY A 64 -27.31 25.33 -15.79
C GLY A 64 -27.61 23.94 -15.27
N GLN A 65 -28.89 23.55 -15.14
CA GLN A 65 -29.25 22.21 -14.70
C GLN A 65 -28.94 21.19 -15.80
N THR A 66 -28.26 20.10 -15.43
CA THR A 66 -27.99 18.97 -16.32
C THR A 66 -29.37 18.39 -16.78
N SER A 67 -29.52 18.12 -18.07
CA SER A 67 -30.75 17.56 -18.63
C SER A 67 -30.99 16.12 -18.10
N ALA A 68 -32.28 15.72 -18.05
CA ALA A 68 -32.63 14.37 -17.61
C ALA A 68 -31.98 13.27 -18.46
N ALA A 69 -31.83 13.50 -19.77
CA ALA A 69 -31.12 12.58 -20.66
C ALA A 69 -29.65 12.35 -20.26
N VAL A 70 -28.91 13.41 -19.87
CA VAL A 70 -27.51 13.30 -19.40
C VAL A 70 -27.46 12.62 -18.03
N GLU A 71 -28.44 12.87 -17.15
CA GLU A 71 -28.52 12.18 -15.85
C GLU A 71 -28.70 10.67 -16.03
N GLU A 72 -29.58 10.26 -16.94
CA GLU A 72 -29.81 8.85 -17.28
C GLU A 72 -28.53 8.19 -17.81
N VAL A 73 -27.79 8.85 -18.70
CA VAL A 73 -26.52 8.37 -19.21
C VAL A 73 -25.50 8.16 -18.07
N VAL A 74 -25.41 9.11 -17.13
CA VAL A 74 -24.51 8.99 -15.95
C VAL A 74 -24.89 7.79 -15.09
N LEU A 75 -26.17 7.59 -14.80
CA LEU A 75 -26.64 6.48 -13.98
C LEU A 75 -26.41 5.13 -14.67
N ARG A 76 -26.74 5.03 -15.95
CA ARG A 76 -26.49 3.84 -16.77
C ARG A 76 -24.99 3.52 -16.82
N LYS A 77 -24.13 4.51 -17.04
CA LYS A 77 -22.68 4.31 -17.04
C LYS A 77 -22.17 3.82 -15.70
N ARG A 78 -22.65 4.38 -14.57
CA ARG A 78 -22.33 3.88 -13.23
C ARG A 78 -22.69 2.41 -13.07
N LYS A 79 -23.88 2.01 -13.50
CA LYS A 79 -24.35 0.62 -13.40
C LYS A 79 -23.44 -0.32 -14.18
N LEU A 80 -23.13 0.00 -15.43
CA LEU A 80 -22.21 -0.79 -16.28
C LEU A 80 -20.81 -0.94 -15.67
N LEU A 81 -20.24 0.15 -15.15
CA LEU A 81 -18.92 0.09 -14.50
C LEU A 81 -18.93 -0.74 -13.20
N LEU A 82 -20.04 -0.69 -12.45
CA LEU A 82 -20.20 -1.49 -11.23
C LEU A 82 -20.29 -2.99 -11.57
N GLU A 83 -21.11 -3.35 -12.55
CA GLU A 83 -21.30 -4.72 -13.03
C GLU A 83 -19.99 -5.30 -13.61
N ALA A 84 -19.22 -4.48 -14.31
CA ALA A 84 -17.90 -4.85 -14.81
C ALA A 84 -16.81 -4.97 -13.71
N GLY A 85 -17.11 -4.66 -12.44
CA GLY A 85 -16.12 -4.63 -11.36
C GLY A 85 -15.11 -3.48 -11.48
N ALA A 86 -15.35 -2.51 -12.38
CA ALA A 86 -14.47 -1.37 -12.61
C ALA A 86 -14.69 -0.26 -11.57
N ASP A 87 -13.91 0.82 -11.65
CA ASP A 87 -14.09 2.01 -10.83
C ASP A 87 -15.33 2.81 -11.31
N TYR A 88 -16.32 2.98 -10.45
CA TYR A 88 -17.61 3.61 -10.75
C TYR A 88 -17.85 4.93 -10.02
N GLY A 89 -16.78 5.59 -9.56
CA GLY A 89 -16.85 6.90 -8.91
C GLY A 89 -17.08 8.04 -9.92
N PRO A 90 -17.45 9.25 -9.44
CA PRO A 90 -17.75 10.39 -10.34
C PRO A 90 -16.64 10.66 -11.36
N GLN A 91 -15.38 10.60 -10.98
CA GLN A 91 -14.26 10.85 -11.89
C GLN A 91 -14.12 9.74 -12.94
N SER A 92 -14.32 8.48 -12.56
CA SER A 92 -14.24 7.35 -13.49
C SER A 92 -15.35 7.39 -14.53
N ILE A 93 -16.56 7.83 -14.13
CA ILE A 93 -17.67 8.04 -15.05
C ILE A 93 -17.36 9.15 -16.06
N VAL A 94 -16.79 10.28 -15.59
CA VAL A 94 -16.36 11.36 -16.49
C VAL A 94 -15.38 10.85 -17.53
N TRP A 95 -14.32 10.13 -17.10
CA TRP A 95 -13.31 9.58 -18.03
C TRP A 95 -13.90 8.54 -18.99
N ALA A 96 -14.83 7.69 -18.52
CA ALA A 96 -15.49 6.74 -19.39
C ALA A 96 -16.30 7.45 -20.50
N LEU A 97 -17.09 8.48 -20.13
CA LEU A 97 -17.85 9.28 -21.08
C LEU A 97 -16.96 10.07 -22.05
N GLN A 98 -15.83 10.60 -21.57
CA GLN A 98 -14.83 11.28 -22.43
C GLN A 98 -14.22 10.33 -23.47
N ARG A 99 -13.84 9.11 -23.06
CA ARG A 99 -13.28 8.09 -23.96
C ARG A 99 -14.29 7.61 -25.00
N GLU A 100 -15.58 7.58 -24.64
CA GLU A 100 -16.69 7.26 -25.54
C GLU A 100 -17.09 8.46 -26.42
N LYS A 101 -16.38 9.60 -26.31
CA LYS A 101 -16.65 10.83 -27.05
C LYS A 101 -18.10 11.34 -26.89
N PHE A 102 -18.67 11.16 -25.69
CA PHE A 102 -19.97 11.69 -25.38
C PHE A 102 -19.97 13.22 -25.43
N GLY A 103 -20.85 13.83 -26.25
CA GLY A 103 -20.77 15.24 -26.62
C GLY A 103 -20.94 16.23 -25.46
N ALA A 104 -21.72 15.91 -24.44
CA ALA A 104 -22.02 16.78 -23.29
C ALA A 104 -21.56 16.19 -21.97
N VAL A 105 -20.25 15.88 -21.84
CA VAL A 105 -19.71 15.26 -20.62
C VAL A 105 -19.83 16.23 -19.44
N PRO A 106 -20.61 15.88 -18.39
CA PRO A 106 -20.75 16.73 -17.23
C PRO A 106 -19.47 16.76 -16.39
N SER A 107 -19.28 17.84 -15.63
CA SER A 107 -18.14 17.95 -14.71
C SER A 107 -18.21 16.88 -13.60
N ARG A 108 -17.06 16.55 -13.00
CA ARG A 108 -17.01 15.63 -11.83
C ARG A 108 -17.96 16.05 -10.73
N ALA A 109 -18.09 17.37 -10.46
CA ALA A 109 -18.97 17.90 -9.44
C ALA A 109 -20.45 17.70 -9.82
N SER A 110 -20.82 17.87 -11.11
CA SER A 110 -22.16 17.61 -11.61
C SER A 110 -22.51 16.13 -11.50
N VAL A 111 -21.60 15.24 -11.92
CA VAL A 111 -21.79 13.78 -11.76
C VAL A 111 -21.99 13.42 -10.28
N TRP A 112 -21.18 13.99 -9.37
CA TRP A 112 -21.35 13.73 -7.94
C TRP A 112 -22.73 14.18 -7.43
N ARG A 113 -23.21 15.37 -7.82
CA ARG A 113 -24.55 15.88 -7.43
C ARG A 113 -25.66 14.98 -7.97
N ILE A 114 -25.56 14.53 -9.25
CA ILE A 114 -26.51 13.58 -9.85
C ILE A 114 -26.58 12.31 -9.01
N LEU A 115 -25.44 11.68 -8.77
CA LEU A 115 -25.37 10.42 -8.01
C LEU A 115 -25.88 10.57 -6.57
N THR A 116 -25.62 11.72 -5.92
CA THR A 116 -26.13 12.01 -4.57
C THR A 116 -27.64 12.18 -4.58
N ARG A 117 -28.19 12.93 -5.54
CA ARG A 117 -29.65 13.15 -5.67
C ARG A 117 -30.41 11.84 -5.90
N HIS A 118 -29.84 10.92 -6.65
CA HIS A 118 -30.42 9.60 -6.90
C HIS A 118 -30.10 8.56 -5.80
N GLY A 119 -29.50 8.97 -4.68
CA GLY A 119 -29.25 8.09 -3.52
C GLY A 119 -28.26 6.95 -3.75
N VAL A 120 -27.52 6.97 -4.87
CA VAL A 120 -26.58 5.89 -5.22
C VAL A 120 -25.17 6.07 -4.63
N ILE A 121 -24.92 7.16 -3.90
CA ILE A 121 -23.71 7.35 -3.11
C ILE A 121 -23.98 6.98 -1.66
N VAL A 122 -23.32 5.91 -1.20
CA VAL A 122 -23.30 5.56 0.23
C VAL A 122 -22.16 6.32 0.89
N GLY A 123 -22.51 7.22 1.82
CA GLY A 123 -21.51 7.91 2.65
C GLY A 123 -20.75 6.90 3.52
N GLN A 124 -19.44 6.95 3.49
CA GLN A 124 -18.59 6.17 4.39
C GLN A 124 -17.84 7.11 5.33
N PRO A 125 -18.44 7.54 6.46
CA PRO A 125 -17.88 8.53 7.37
C PRO A 125 -16.53 8.13 7.95
N GLN A 126 -16.27 6.83 8.05
CA GLN A 126 -15.01 6.27 8.56
C GLN A 126 -13.83 6.40 7.59
N LYS A 127 -14.09 6.59 6.30
CA LYS A 127 -13.05 6.87 5.30
C LYS A 127 -12.73 8.36 5.22
N ARG A 128 -12.16 8.90 6.29
CA ARG A 128 -11.54 10.24 6.19
C ARG A 128 -10.36 10.15 5.22
N PRO A 129 -10.19 11.13 4.29
CA PRO A 129 -8.96 11.24 3.52
C PRO A 129 -7.82 11.43 4.52
N LYS A 130 -6.98 10.43 4.71
CA LYS A 130 -5.71 10.66 5.39
C LYS A 130 -4.98 11.69 4.54
N SER A 131 -4.62 12.81 5.15
CA SER A 131 -3.71 13.79 4.53
C SER A 131 -2.46 13.01 4.14
N ALA A 132 -2.33 12.71 2.85
CA ALA A 132 -1.24 11.90 2.36
C ALA A 132 0.03 12.75 2.43
N THR A 133 0.76 12.60 3.53
CA THR A 133 2.15 12.98 3.62
C THR A 133 2.88 12.39 2.43
N LYS A 134 3.54 13.23 1.67
CA LYS A 134 4.45 13.00 0.54
C LYS A 134 4.26 11.66 -0.22
N ARG A 135 3.64 11.72 -1.39
CA ARG A 135 3.62 10.60 -2.33
C ARG A 135 4.97 10.49 -3.01
N PHE A 136 5.73 9.47 -2.65
CA PHE A 136 6.93 9.12 -3.38
C PHE A 136 6.55 8.38 -4.66
N THR A 137 7.12 8.77 -5.79
CA THR A 137 6.97 8.10 -7.09
C THR A 137 8.30 8.19 -7.80
N PHE A 138 8.79 7.08 -8.30
CA PHE A 138 9.99 7.05 -9.13
C PHE A 138 9.80 7.83 -10.42
N SER A 139 10.86 8.31 -11.01
CA SER A 139 10.81 9.31 -12.07
C SER A 139 10.52 8.72 -13.46
N ARG A 140 10.85 7.46 -13.69
CA ARG A 140 10.75 6.79 -15.00
C ARG A 140 10.18 5.38 -14.89
N PRO A 141 9.57 4.84 -15.97
CA PRO A 141 9.22 3.44 -16.09
C PRO A 141 10.45 2.53 -15.92
N ASN A 142 10.26 1.34 -15.39
CA ASN A 142 11.30 0.36 -15.08
C ASN A 142 12.34 0.83 -14.03
N GLU A 143 12.16 2.00 -13.43
CA GLU A 143 13.06 2.45 -12.37
C GLU A 143 12.86 1.62 -11.09
N CYS A 144 11.61 1.30 -10.74
CA CYS A 144 11.32 0.43 -9.61
C CYS A 144 10.03 -0.36 -9.84
N TRP A 145 10.07 -1.67 -9.66
CA TRP A 145 8.88 -2.51 -9.60
C TRP A 145 8.53 -2.87 -8.17
N GLN A 146 7.26 -2.75 -7.80
CA GLN A 146 6.74 -3.25 -6.53
C GLN A 146 6.19 -4.66 -6.75
N SER A 147 6.70 -5.63 -6.01
CA SER A 147 6.32 -7.04 -6.09
C SER A 147 5.70 -7.50 -4.78
N ASP A 148 4.63 -8.28 -4.88
CA ASP A 148 3.90 -8.84 -3.75
C ASP A 148 3.05 -10.03 -4.22
N TRP A 149 2.49 -10.81 -3.29
CA TRP A 149 1.50 -11.83 -3.57
C TRP A 149 0.30 -11.72 -2.64
N THR A 150 -0.84 -12.25 -3.07
CA THR A 150 -2.07 -12.26 -2.28
C THR A 150 -2.83 -13.56 -2.45
N GLY A 151 -3.50 -14.00 -1.39
CA GLY A 151 -4.36 -15.18 -1.45
C GLY A 151 -5.67 -14.93 -2.18
N TRP A 152 -6.16 -15.99 -2.84
CA TRP A 152 -7.47 -16.12 -3.46
C TRP A 152 -8.04 -17.51 -3.15
N THR A 153 -9.36 -17.66 -3.23
CA THR A 153 -10.03 -18.94 -3.02
C THR A 153 -10.78 -19.31 -4.29
N LEU A 154 -10.55 -20.50 -4.82
CA LEU A 154 -11.27 -21.05 -5.98
C LEU A 154 -12.72 -21.41 -5.61
N ALA A 155 -13.53 -21.72 -6.60
CA ALA A 155 -14.95 -22.03 -6.41
C ALA A 155 -15.19 -23.30 -5.56
N ASP A 156 -14.26 -24.27 -5.62
CA ASP A 156 -14.27 -25.48 -4.80
C ASP A 156 -13.73 -25.28 -3.38
N GLY A 157 -13.31 -24.08 -3.02
CA GLY A 157 -12.70 -23.72 -1.74
C GLY A 157 -11.18 -23.92 -1.69
N ALA A 158 -10.53 -24.40 -2.75
CA ALA A 158 -9.09 -24.59 -2.77
C ALA A 158 -8.34 -23.24 -2.71
N PRO A 159 -7.24 -23.13 -1.92
CA PRO A 159 -6.44 -21.93 -1.85
C PRO A 159 -5.59 -21.76 -3.11
N ALA A 160 -5.45 -20.52 -3.54
CA ALA A 160 -4.57 -20.08 -4.61
C ALA A 160 -3.80 -18.84 -4.20
N ALA A 161 -2.55 -18.74 -4.63
CA ALA A 161 -1.75 -17.53 -4.51
C ALA A 161 -1.72 -16.80 -5.84
N ILE A 162 -1.88 -15.47 -5.82
CA ILE A 162 -1.70 -14.60 -6.98
C ILE A 162 -0.48 -13.75 -6.72
N ALA A 163 0.59 -13.94 -7.49
CA ALA A 163 1.78 -13.11 -7.45
C ALA A 163 1.73 -12.05 -8.56
N GLY A 164 2.24 -10.86 -8.28
CA GLY A 164 2.25 -9.77 -9.26
C GLY A 164 3.33 -8.74 -9.01
N SER A 165 3.61 -7.98 -10.05
CA SER A 165 4.56 -6.87 -10.00
C SER A 165 4.00 -5.66 -10.77
N VAL A 166 4.13 -4.47 -10.19
CA VAL A 166 3.63 -3.22 -10.77
C VAL A 166 4.75 -2.19 -10.85
N ASP A 167 4.88 -1.55 -11.99
CA ASP A 167 5.79 -0.43 -12.15
C ASP A 167 5.38 0.76 -11.29
N ASP A 168 6.30 1.26 -10.49
CA ASP A 168 6.03 2.33 -9.51
C ASP A 168 5.66 3.65 -10.17
N HIS A 169 6.29 3.99 -11.28
CA HIS A 169 6.05 5.24 -11.99
C HIS A 169 4.70 5.24 -12.71
N SER A 170 4.51 4.30 -13.62
CA SER A 170 3.37 4.24 -14.55
C SER A 170 2.16 3.49 -14.01
N ARG A 171 2.32 2.73 -12.93
CA ARG A 171 1.32 1.77 -12.43
C ARG A 171 1.08 0.60 -13.40
N TYR A 172 1.91 0.43 -14.41
CA TYR A 172 1.79 -0.67 -15.36
C TYR A 172 1.98 -2.00 -14.64
N LEU A 173 1.03 -2.90 -14.80
CA LEU A 173 1.06 -4.25 -14.24
C LEU A 173 1.98 -5.11 -15.13
N VAL A 174 3.25 -5.18 -14.76
CA VAL A 174 4.30 -5.84 -15.56
C VAL A 174 4.19 -7.35 -15.51
N GLY A 175 3.72 -7.93 -14.41
CA GLY A 175 3.55 -9.37 -14.24
C GLY A 175 2.39 -9.70 -13.31
N LEU A 176 1.63 -10.76 -13.64
CA LEU A 176 0.53 -11.27 -12.82
C LEU A 176 0.30 -12.74 -13.14
N ARG A 177 0.30 -13.61 -12.13
CA ARG A 177 0.05 -15.05 -12.30
C ARG A 177 -0.44 -15.68 -11.02
N ALA A 178 -1.26 -16.73 -11.15
CA ALA A 178 -1.71 -17.54 -10.03
C ALA A 178 -1.02 -18.92 -10.01
N GLY A 179 -0.82 -19.43 -8.81
CA GLY A 179 -0.39 -20.79 -8.52
C GLY A 179 -1.18 -21.40 -7.36
N PRO A 180 -1.08 -22.71 -7.12
CA PRO A 180 -1.80 -23.38 -6.05
C PRO A 180 -1.23 -23.04 -4.67
N GLY A 181 -2.08 -23.05 -3.63
CA GLY A 181 -1.69 -22.87 -2.24
C GLY A 181 -1.23 -21.44 -1.92
N ASP A 182 -0.11 -21.35 -1.22
CA ASP A 182 0.51 -20.08 -0.80
C ASP A 182 1.56 -19.59 -1.82
N GLY A 183 2.00 -18.36 -1.66
CA GLY A 183 3.07 -17.78 -2.49
C GLY A 183 4.40 -18.52 -2.32
N THR A 184 4.92 -19.09 -3.41
CA THR A 184 6.19 -19.80 -3.44
C THR A 184 7.27 -19.00 -4.17
N ASN A 185 8.54 -19.30 -3.91
CA ASN A 185 9.66 -18.71 -4.64
C ASN A 185 9.54 -18.95 -6.16
N ASP A 186 9.11 -20.15 -6.58
CA ASP A 186 8.97 -20.51 -7.98
C ASP A 186 7.88 -19.69 -8.66
N LEU A 187 6.72 -19.51 -8.01
CA LEU A 187 5.64 -18.67 -8.53
C LEU A 187 6.12 -17.21 -8.69
N VAL A 188 6.69 -16.65 -7.63
CA VAL A 188 7.13 -15.24 -7.64
C VAL A 188 8.22 -15.00 -8.68
N TRP A 189 9.19 -15.95 -8.77
CA TRP A 189 10.26 -15.84 -9.75
C TRP A 189 9.75 -16.05 -11.19
N SER A 190 8.82 -16.96 -11.43
CA SER A 190 8.21 -17.14 -12.76
C SER A 190 7.50 -15.86 -13.25
N VAL A 191 6.77 -15.18 -12.35
CA VAL A 191 6.12 -13.89 -12.65
C VAL A 191 7.16 -12.83 -12.97
N MET A 192 8.23 -12.74 -12.19
CA MET A 192 9.32 -11.79 -12.40
C MET A 192 10.01 -12.04 -13.75
N MET A 193 10.33 -13.28 -14.08
CA MET A 193 10.98 -13.63 -15.35
C MET A 193 10.09 -13.34 -16.56
N ALA A 194 8.80 -13.63 -16.50
CA ALA A 194 7.86 -13.27 -17.56
C ALA A 194 7.79 -11.75 -17.77
N ALA A 195 7.72 -10.99 -16.66
CA ALA A 195 7.73 -9.54 -16.70
C ALA A 195 9.04 -8.96 -17.28
N ILE A 196 10.19 -9.53 -16.89
CA ILE A 196 11.51 -9.13 -17.41
C ILE A 196 11.60 -9.39 -18.92
N THR A 197 11.11 -10.53 -19.38
CA THR A 197 11.13 -10.89 -20.80
C THR A 197 10.31 -9.92 -21.65
N GLU A 198 9.16 -9.47 -21.13
CA GLU A 198 8.26 -8.55 -21.85
C GLU A 198 8.68 -7.08 -21.72
N CYS A 199 9.02 -6.66 -20.51
CA CYS A 199 9.20 -5.24 -20.17
C CYS A 199 10.67 -4.79 -20.09
N GLY A 200 11.61 -5.73 -20.02
CA GLY A 200 13.03 -5.49 -19.73
C GLY A 200 13.31 -5.55 -18.22
N VAL A 201 14.58 -5.65 -17.85
CA VAL A 201 15.03 -5.74 -16.46
C VAL A 201 14.84 -4.40 -15.74
N PRO A 202 14.20 -4.36 -14.55
CA PRO A 202 14.05 -3.12 -13.79
C PRO A 202 15.38 -2.72 -13.12
N ALA A 203 15.58 -1.41 -12.90
CA ALA A 203 16.73 -0.93 -12.15
C ALA A 203 16.64 -1.32 -10.67
N MET A 204 15.43 -1.32 -10.10
CA MET A 204 15.18 -1.67 -8.69
C MET A 204 13.93 -2.55 -8.56
N SER A 205 13.93 -3.40 -7.54
CA SER A 205 12.77 -4.20 -7.13
C SER A 205 12.48 -3.94 -5.65
N LEU A 206 11.26 -3.52 -5.35
CA LEU A 206 10.77 -3.27 -4.00
C LEU A 206 9.74 -4.34 -3.63
N ALA A 207 10.01 -5.06 -2.55
CA ALA A 207 9.09 -6.06 -2.01
C ALA A 207 8.91 -5.87 -0.50
N ASP A 208 7.97 -6.58 0.08
CA ASP A 208 7.86 -6.67 1.53
C ASP A 208 8.99 -7.54 2.13
N ASN A 209 8.95 -7.77 3.44
CA ASN A 209 9.90 -8.63 4.13
C ASN A 209 9.46 -10.10 4.13
N GLY A 210 8.57 -10.49 3.25
CA GLY A 210 8.11 -11.87 3.08
C GLY A 210 9.27 -12.79 2.68
N PHE A 211 9.23 -14.01 3.19
CA PHE A 211 10.31 -14.99 3.05
C PHE A 211 10.63 -15.35 1.59
N VAL A 212 9.66 -15.22 0.71
CA VAL A 212 9.82 -15.45 -0.73
C VAL A 212 10.62 -14.33 -1.42
N TYR A 213 10.68 -13.13 -0.83
CA TYR A 213 11.35 -11.97 -1.40
C TYR A 213 12.69 -11.65 -0.76
N THR A 214 12.89 -11.98 0.52
CA THR A 214 14.14 -11.64 1.24
C THR A 214 14.47 -12.60 2.36
N GLY A 215 15.76 -12.93 2.48
CA GLY A 215 16.36 -13.65 3.62
C GLY A 215 17.19 -12.79 4.54
N LYS A 216 17.31 -11.46 4.29
CA LYS A 216 18.23 -10.55 5.01
C LYS A 216 18.09 -10.57 6.52
N TRP A 217 16.86 -10.64 7.02
CA TRP A 217 16.58 -10.69 8.46
C TRP A 217 17.05 -11.98 9.15
N ARG A 218 17.35 -13.01 8.37
CA ARG A 218 17.88 -14.31 8.82
C ARG A 218 19.34 -14.52 8.44
N GLY A 219 19.99 -13.50 7.88
CA GLY A 219 21.40 -13.52 7.52
C GLY A 219 21.73 -14.35 6.28
N PHE A 220 20.80 -14.50 5.34
CA PHE A 220 21.09 -15.13 4.05
C PHE A 220 20.47 -14.32 2.90
N GLU A 221 20.94 -14.53 1.69
CA GLU A 221 20.36 -14.03 0.46
C GLU A 221 19.44 -15.10 -0.11
N CYS A 222 18.16 -14.78 -0.34
CA CYS A 222 17.25 -15.73 -0.99
C CYS A 222 17.49 -15.76 -2.51
N SER A 223 16.98 -16.81 -3.17
CA SER A 223 17.16 -16.98 -4.62
C SER A 223 16.59 -15.82 -5.44
N PHE A 224 15.48 -15.23 -5.01
CA PHE A 224 14.87 -14.07 -5.66
C PHE A 224 15.82 -12.85 -5.66
N GLU A 225 16.43 -12.54 -4.51
CA GLU A 225 17.41 -11.46 -4.39
C GLU A 225 18.68 -11.75 -5.20
N ALA A 226 19.22 -12.97 -5.10
CA ALA A 226 20.43 -13.38 -5.82
C ALA A 226 20.26 -13.29 -7.34
N ASN A 227 19.13 -13.74 -7.85
CA ASN A 227 18.81 -13.70 -9.27
C ASN A 227 18.68 -12.26 -9.79
N LEU A 228 17.96 -11.39 -9.06
CA LEU A 228 17.85 -9.97 -9.44
C LEU A 228 19.19 -9.26 -9.39
N ARG A 229 19.99 -9.53 -8.37
CA ARG A 229 21.36 -8.99 -8.24
C ARG A 229 22.24 -9.42 -9.42
N ALA A 230 22.14 -10.68 -9.86
CA ALA A 230 22.85 -11.18 -11.03
C ALA A 230 22.46 -10.45 -12.32
N LEU A 231 21.24 -9.94 -12.39
CA LEU A 231 20.73 -9.12 -13.48
C LEU A 231 21.04 -7.61 -13.34
N GLY A 232 21.78 -7.21 -12.30
CA GLY A 232 22.12 -5.82 -12.01
C GLY A 232 21.00 -5.00 -11.35
N THR A 233 19.93 -5.65 -10.89
CA THR A 233 18.80 -5.01 -10.21
C THR A 233 19.07 -4.84 -8.72
N VAL A 234 18.86 -3.63 -8.21
CA VAL A 234 18.94 -3.35 -6.76
C VAL A 234 17.67 -3.81 -6.06
N THR A 235 17.81 -4.68 -5.05
CA THR A 235 16.67 -5.12 -4.23
C THR A 235 16.50 -4.23 -3.00
N ILE A 236 15.28 -3.70 -2.82
CA ILE A 236 14.88 -2.86 -1.69
C ILE A 236 13.74 -3.56 -0.95
N ASN A 237 13.83 -3.62 0.37
CA ASN A 237 12.76 -4.15 1.20
C ASN A 237 12.07 -3.00 1.97
N SER A 238 10.77 -3.13 2.18
CA SER A 238 10.05 -2.18 3.01
C SER A 238 10.62 -2.18 4.44
N ARG A 239 10.72 -0.99 5.06
CA ARG A 239 11.08 -0.95 6.48
C ARG A 239 9.99 -1.63 7.31
N PRO A 240 10.34 -2.41 8.35
CA PRO A 240 9.35 -2.97 9.27
C PRO A 240 8.43 -1.87 9.79
N PHE A 241 7.13 -2.15 9.83
CA PHE A 241 6.06 -1.22 10.29
C PHE A 241 5.89 0.09 9.48
N HIS A 242 6.44 0.18 8.26
CA HIS A 242 6.17 1.28 7.34
C HIS A 242 5.33 0.82 6.13
N PRO A 243 4.00 0.66 6.26
CA PRO A 243 3.11 0.14 5.19
C PRO A 243 3.01 1.08 3.99
N GLN A 244 3.58 2.28 4.06
CA GLN A 244 3.48 3.27 2.98
C GLN A 244 4.33 2.92 1.74
N THR A 245 5.28 1.99 1.87
CA THR A 245 6.26 1.69 0.83
C THR A 245 5.66 0.83 -0.29
N CYS A 246 4.82 -0.16 0.05
CA CYS A 246 4.17 -1.09 -0.90
C CYS A 246 2.70 -0.72 -1.21
N GLY A 247 2.24 0.47 -0.84
CA GLY A 247 0.84 0.87 -0.97
C GLY A 247 0.28 0.90 -2.40
N LYS A 248 1.12 0.84 -3.44
CA LYS A 248 0.66 0.81 -4.83
C LYS A 248 0.21 -0.58 -5.24
N ILE A 249 0.97 -1.60 -4.87
CA ILE A 249 0.59 -2.99 -5.14
C ILE A 249 -0.57 -3.44 -4.22
N GLU A 250 -0.62 -2.96 -2.97
CA GLU A 250 -1.79 -3.18 -2.11
C GLU A 250 -3.08 -2.62 -2.74
N ARG A 251 -3.00 -1.44 -3.36
CA ARG A 251 -4.14 -0.86 -4.08
C ARG A 251 -4.49 -1.65 -5.34
N LEU A 252 -3.50 -2.23 -6.02
CA LEU A 252 -3.71 -3.14 -7.14
C LEU A 252 -4.54 -4.35 -6.67
N TRP A 253 -4.17 -4.99 -5.56
CA TRP A 253 -4.93 -6.13 -5.01
C TRP A 253 -6.37 -5.79 -4.68
N GLN A 254 -6.64 -4.61 -4.13
CA GLN A 254 -8.02 -4.17 -3.90
C GLN A 254 -8.81 -4.05 -5.21
N THR A 255 -8.18 -3.54 -6.27
CA THR A 255 -8.79 -3.39 -7.59
C THR A 255 -9.02 -4.74 -8.24
N LEU A 256 -8.02 -5.63 -8.21
CA LEU A 256 -8.11 -7.00 -8.74
C LEU A 256 -9.22 -7.79 -8.04
N LYS A 257 -9.21 -7.84 -6.71
CA LYS A 257 -10.21 -8.60 -5.93
C LYS A 257 -11.64 -8.09 -6.18
N LYS A 258 -11.82 -6.80 -6.37
CA LYS A 258 -13.11 -6.22 -6.74
C LYS A 258 -13.53 -6.68 -8.14
N TRP A 259 -12.59 -6.68 -9.10
CA TRP A 259 -12.83 -7.05 -10.49
C TRP A 259 -13.15 -8.56 -10.63
N LEU A 260 -12.42 -9.43 -9.92
CA LEU A 260 -12.67 -10.87 -9.88
C LEU A 260 -14.03 -11.20 -9.26
N ARG A 261 -14.44 -10.50 -8.17
CA ARG A 261 -15.76 -10.72 -7.52
C ARG A 261 -16.96 -10.36 -8.40
N ALA A 262 -16.76 -9.60 -9.47
CA ALA A 262 -17.81 -9.29 -10.43
C ALA A 262 -17.96 -10.35 -11.55
N ARG A 263 -17.22 -11.46 -11.44
CA ARG A 263 -17.17 -12.57 -12.40
C ARG A 263 -17.52 -13.88 -11.73
N PRO A 264 -17.90 -14.91 -12.50
CA PRO A 264 -18.02 -16.26 -11.95
C PRO A 264 -16.71 -16.69 -11.26
N ALA A 265 -16.83 -17.37 -10.13
CA ALA A 265 -15.67 -17.85 -9.40
C ALA A 265 -14.94 -18.92 -10.24
N PRO A 266 -13.62 -18.78 -10.49
CA PRO A 266 -12.85 -19.77 -11.26
C PRO A 266 -12.77 -21.10 -10.52
N GLN A 267 -12.90 -22.20 -11.26
CA GLN A 267 -12.85 -23.55 -10.71
C GLN A 267 -11.39 -24.07 -10.60
N THR A 268 -10.52 -23.59 -11.48
CA THR A 268 -9.14 -24.07 -11.61
C THR A 268 -8.14 -22.91 -11.61
N ILE A 269 -6.87 -23.23 -11.34
CA ILE A 269 -5.76 -22.26 -11.49
C ILE A 269 -5.65 -21.79 -12.95
N ALA A 270 -5.96 -22.63 -13.92
CA ALA A 270 -5.95 -22.23 -15.33
C ALA A 270 -7.00 -21.17 -15.62
N GLU A 271 -8.27 -21.41 -15.25
CA GLU A 271 -9.34 -20.42 -15.39
C GLU A 271 -9.06 -19.11 -14.62
N LEU A 272 -8.45 -19.22 -13.42
CA LEU A 272 -8.02 -18.04 -12.69
C LEU A 272 -6.96 -17.26 -13.50
N ASN A 273 -5.99 -17.95 -14.10
CA ASN A 273 -4.98 -17.29 -14.93
C ASN A 273 -5.58 -16.63 -16.18
N ASP A 274 -6.57 -17.22 -16.84
CA ASP A 274 -7.28 -16.61 -17.96
C ASP A 274 -7.95 -15.30 -17.52
N LEU A 275 -8.62 -15.28 -16.35
CA LEU A 275 -9.18 -14.07 -15.77
C LEU A 275 -8.11 -13.05 -15.40
N LEU A 276 -6.93 -13.47 -14.94
CA LEU A 276 -5.82 -12.56 -14.61
C LEU A 276 -5.23 -11.92 -15.87
N ASP A 277 -5.17 -12.64 -17.00
CA ASP A 277 -4.73 -12.11 -18.29
C ASP A 277 -5.75 -11.08 -18.81
N GLU A 278 -7.06 -11.34 -18.73
CA GLU A 278 -8.11 -10.37 -19.02
C GLU A 278 -8.03 -9.13 -18.11
N PHE A 279 -7.80 -9.34 -16.82
CA PHE A 279 -7.63 -8.23 -15.88
C PHE A 279 -6.41 -7.39 -16.21
N ARG A 280 -5.27 -7.99 -16.57
CA ARG A 280 -4.05 -7.29 -16.94
C ARG A 280 -4.27 -6.42 -18.16
N GLU A 281 -4.96 -6.94 -19.18
CA GLU A 281 -5.36 -6.18 -20.37
C GLU A 281 -6.28 -5.00 -20.00
N PHE A 282 -7.33 -5.25 -19.25
CA PHE A 282 -8.23 -4.20 -18.76
C PHE A 282 -7.49 -3.14 -17.93
N TYR A 283 -6.67 -3.57 -16.97
CA TYR A 283 -5.98 -2.68 -16.04
C TYR A 283 -4.97 -1.79 -16.75
N ASN A 284 -4.18 -2.35 -17.66
CA ASN A 284 -3.12 -1.65 -18.35
C ASN A 284 -3.63 -0.74 -19.48
N HIS A 285 -4.59 -1.20 -20.26
CA HIS A 285 -4.96 -0.53 -21.53
C HIS A 285 -6.32 0.18 -21.48
N GLN A 286 -7.23 -0.22 -20.61
CA GLN A 286 -8.59 0.31 -20.61
C GLN A 286 -8.92 1.17 -19.40
N ARG A 287 -8.30 0.92 -18.25
CA ARG A 287 -8.61 1.59 -16.99
C ARG A 287 -7.91 2.94 -16.86
N PRO A 288 -8.63 4.09 -16.83
CA PRO A 288 -8.06 5.39 -16.53
C PRO A 288 -7.56 5.42 -15.06
N HIS A 289 -6.32 5.83 -14.84
CA HIS A 289 -5.75 5.82 -13.51
C HIS A 289 -5.72 7.22 -12.88
N ARG A 290 -6.23 7.35 -11.64
CA ARG A 290 -6.34 8.64 -10.97
C ARG A 290 -5.00 9.32 -10.71
N ALA A 291 -3.97 8.55 -10.36
CA ALA A 291 -2.63 9.08 -10.14
C ALA A 291 -1.93 9.49 -11.44
N LEU A 292 -2.46 9.07 -12.59
CA LEU A 292 -1.96 9.39 -13.93
C LEU A 292 -2.87 10.42 -14.65
N HIS A 293 -3.68 11.16 -13.89
CA HIS A 293 -4.60 12.19 -14.41
C HIS A 293 -5.59 11.69 -15.49
N GLY A 294 -5.88 10.38 -15.51
CA GLY A 294 -6.82 9.77 -16.45
C GLY A 294 -6.15 9.03 -17.61
N ALA A 295 -4.83 9.09 -17.72
CA ALA A 295 -4.09 8.20 -18.61
C ALA A 295 -4.18 6.75 -18.11
N THR A 296 -4.05 5.78 -19.01
CA THR A 296 -3.90 4.37 -18.65
C THR A 296 -2.46 4.08 -18.21
N PRO A 297 -2.23 3.00 -17.45
CA PRO A 297 -0.89 2.54 -17.14
C PRO A 297 -0.01 2.32 -18.38
N ALA A 298 -0.57 1.76 -19.45
CA ALA A 298 0.17 1.53 -20.70
C ALA A 298 0.60 2.83 -21.38
N GLU A 299 -0.29 3.83 -21.45
CA GLU A 299 0.06 5.17 -21.97
C GLU A 299 1.21 5.78 -21.16
N ALA A 300 1.15 5.70 -19.81
CA ALA A 300 2.19 6.24 -18.95
C ALA A 300 3.50 5.44 -19.03
N PHE A 301 3.44 4.11 -19.21
CA PHE A 301 4.61 3.25 -19.34
C PHE A 301 5.37 3.48 -20.66
N ALA A 302 4.65 3.84 -21.73
CA ALA A 302 5.22 4.14 -23.04
C ALA A 302 5.65 5.61 -23.20
N ALA A 303 5.22 6.52 -22.30
CA ALA A 303 5.40 7.96 -22.47
C ALA A 303 6.85 8.44 -22.39
N THR A 304 7.72 7.72 -21.67
CA THR A 304 9.13 8.11 -21.45
C THR A 304 10.07 6.94 -21.56
N ALA A 305 11.37 7.24 -21.74
CA ALA A 305 12.40 6.22 -21.79
C ALA A 305 12.47 5.43 -20.48
N LYS A 306 12.56 4.11 -20.60
CA LYS A 306 12.66 3.20 -19.47
C LYS A 306 14.03 3.29 -18.80
N ALA A 307 14.05 3.20 -17.48
CA ALA A 307 15.28 2.99 -16.73
C ALA A 307 15.86 1.59 -17.01
N ARG A 308 17.14 1.42 -16.77
CA ARG A 308 17.86 0.15 -16.95
C ARG A 308 18.58 -0.22 -15.65
N PRO A 309 18.81 -1.52 -15.39
CA PRO A 309 19.63 -1.97 -14.30
C PRO A 309 21.10 -1.59 -14.53
N ALA A 310 21.99 -1.95 -13.59
CA ALA A 310 23.43 -1.87 -13.80
C ALA A 310 23.87 -2.80 -14.93
N ASP A 311 24.87 -2.38 -15.73
CA ASP A 311 25.35 -3.14 -16.89
C ASP A 311 26.08 -4.46 -16.51
N ARG A 312 26.30 -4.69 -15.22
CA ARG A 312 26.97 -5.88 -14.66
C ARG A 312 26.28 -6.32 -13.36
N PRO A 313 26.46 -7.60 -12.97
CA PRO A 313 25.99 -8.09 -11.68
C PRO A 313 26.48 -7.22 -10.53
N LEU A 314 25.58 -6.97 -9.58
CA LEU A 314 25.94 -6.26 -8.36
C LEU A 314 26.72 -7.18 -7.41
N PRO A 315 27.62 -6.65 -6.58
CA PRO A 315 28.30 -7.43 -5.54
C PRO A 315 27.27 -8.02 -4.56
N ALA A 316 27.59 -9.17 -4.00
CA ALA A 316 26.78 -9.75 -2.93
C ALA A 316 26.78 -8.80 -1.72
N PRO A 317 25.64 -8.51 -1.10
CA PRO A 317 25.59 -7.67 0.08
C PRO A 317 26.23 -8.40 1.29
N ALA A 318 26.87 -7.66 2.17
CA ALA A 318 27.25 -8.20 3.47
C ALA A 318 25.98 -8.60 4.24
N LEU A 319 25.94 -9.83 4.73
CA LEU A 319 24.79 -10.38 5.46
C LEU A 319 25.04 -10.24 6.97
N VAL A 320 24.12 -9.59 7.65
CA VAL A 320 24.16 -9.39 9.10
C VAL A 320 23.11 -10.27 9.77
N THR A 321 23.56 -11.22 10.60
CA THR A 321 22.67 -11.98 11.48
C THR A 321 22.77 -11.43 12.89
N ARG A 322 21.63 -11.10 13.50
CA ARG A 322 21.57 -10.57 14.87
C ARG A 322 20.91 -11.57 15.80
N ASN A 323 21.33 -11.52 17.07
CA ASN A 323 20.73 -12.32 18.14
C ASN A 323 20.74 -13.84 17.89
N ALA A 324 21.74 -14.36 17.18
CA ALA A 324 21.87 -15.77 16.97
C ALA A 324 22.46 -16.44 18.22
N VAL A 325 21.88 -17.59 18.61
CA VAL A 325 22.31 -18.32 19.81
C VAL A 325 23.33 -19.39 19.45
N VAL A 326 24.45 -19.40 20.15
CA VAL A 326 25.45 -20.45 20.00
C VAL A 326 24.91 -21.77 20.55
N ASP A 327 24.98 -22.84 19.76
CA ASP A 327 24.45 -24.15 20.12
C ASP A 327 25.24 -24.83 21.26
N LYS A 328 24.67 -25.93 21.80
CA LYS A 328 25.31 -26.72 22.88
C LYS A 328 26.67 -27.30 22.51
N ARG A 329 27.05 -27.32 21.23
CA ARG A 329 28.33 -27.76 20.71
C ARG A 329 29.31 -26.61 20.46
N GLY A 330 28.94 -25.39 20.85
CA GLY A 330 29.76 -24.20 20.67
C GLY A 330 29.81 -23.71 19.21
N ARG A 331 28.72 -23.92 18.43
CA ARG A 331 28.66 -23.52 17.03
C ARG A 331 27.59 -22.44 16.85
N LEU A 332 27.88 -21.47 16.00
CA LEU A 332 26.97 -20.47 15.53
C LEU A 332 26.62 -20.78 14.06
N PHE A 333 25.33 -20.73 13.72
CA PHE A 333 24.90 -20.82 12.33
C PHE A 333 25.00 -19.44 11.67
N VAL A 334 25.87 -19.33 10.66
CA VAL A 334 26.04 -18.14 9.80
C VAL A 334 25.86 -18.61 8.37
N ALA A 335 24.63 -18.58 7.86
CA ALA A 335 24.22 -19.24 6.62
C ALA A 335 25.20 -19.08 5.45
N PRO A 336 25.60 -20.15 4.75
CA PRO A 336 25.23 -21.54 5.00
C PRO A 336 26.13 -22.28 6.00
N TYR A 337 27.05 -21.60 6.67
CA TYR A 337 28.10 -22.17 7.47
C TYR A 337 27.73 -22.39 8.94
N GLN A 338 28.33 -23.39 9.55
CA GLN A 338 28.37 -23.63 11.00
C GLN A 338 29.72 -23.24 11.53
N VAL A 339 29.83 -22.07 12.17
CA VAL A 339 31.11 -21.52 12.69
C VAL A 339 31.35 -21.99 14.12
N HIS A 340 32.43 -22.70 14.36
CA HIS A 340 32.82 -23.14 15.71
C HIS A 340 33.43 -21.99 16.51
N LEU A 341 32.81 -21.63 17.63
CA LEU A 341 33.30 -20.60 18.57
C LEU A 341 33.93 -21.20 19.84
N GLY A 342 33.60 -22.46 20.13
CA GLY A 342 34.02 -23.16 21.33
C GLY A 342 32.92 -23.29 22.37
N LEU A 343 32.99 -24.38 23.18
CA LEU A 343 31.97 -24.72 24.17
C LEU A 343 31.73 -23.64 25.22
N ARG A 344 32.73 -22.83 25.52
CA ARG A 344 32.58 -21.70 26.47
C ARG A 344 31.56 -20.66 26.06
N TRP A 345 31.19 -20.61 24.77
CA TRP A 345 30.23 -19.66 24.23
C TRP A 345 28.84 -20.26 24.06
N ALA A 346 28.66 -21.56 24.41
CA ALA A 346 27.34 -22.20 24.29
C ALA A 346 26.25 -21.42 25.05
N GLY A 347 25.12 -21.17 24.41
CA GLY A 347 24.04 -20.39 24.98
C GLY A 347 24.20 -18.86 24.89
N HIS A 348 25.33 -18.35 24.47
CA HIS A 348 25.50 -16.90 24.29
C HIS A 348 24.83 -16.42 23.03
N VAL A 349 24.32 -15.19 23.11
CA VAL A 349 23.77 -14.47 21.97
C VAL A 349 24.86 -13.73 21.24
N CYS A 350 24.96 -13.93 19.94
CA CYS A 350 26.00 -13.35 19.10
C CYS A 350 25.41 -12.70 17.87
N ASP A 351 26.05 -11.68 17.36
CA ASP A 351 25.84 -11.10 16.06
C ASP A 351 26.93 -11.57 15.10
N SER A 352 26.63 -11.68 13.81
CA SER A 352 27.63 -11.98 12.79
C SER A 352 27.46 -11.14 11.55
N ILE A 353 28.57 -10.83 10.90
CA ILE A 353 28.64 -10.19 9.59
C ILE A 353 29.30 -11.18 8.64
N ARG A 354 28.71 -11.44 7.50
CA ARG A 354 29.31 -12.22 6.42
C ARG A 354 29.36 -11.39 5.13
N ASP A 355 30.55 -11.22 4.61
CA ASP A 355 30.81 -10.59 3.31
C ASP A 355 31.51 -11.60 2.40
N GLY A 356 30.76 -12.21 1.49
CA GLY A 356 31.21 -13.37 0.72
C GLY A 356 31.59 -14.53 1.67
N GLU A 357 32.86 -14.91 1.67
CA GLU A 357 33.42 -15.96 2.55
C GLU A 357 34.00 -15.39 3.84
N HIS A 358 34.14 -14.09 3.96
CA HIS A 358 34.64 -13.44 5.17
C HIS A 358 33.53 -13.37 6.22
N ILE A 359 33.78 -13.92 7.40
CA ILE A 359 32.86 -13.99 8.52
C ILE A 359 33.49 -13.39 9.75
N ALA A 360 32.79 -12.44 10.38
CA ALA A 360 33.11 -11.91 11.69
C ALA A 360 31.94 -12.16 12.66
N VAL A 361 32.26 -12.69 13.87
CA VAL A 361 31.26 -12.99 14.90
C VAL A 361 31.55 -12.18 16.14
N PHE A 362 30.51 -11.55 16.70
CA PHE A 362 30.60 -10.64 17.83
C PHE A 362 29.64 -11.05 18.96
N THR A 363 29.99 -10.71 20.19
CA THR A 363 29.05 -10.63 21.31
C THR A 363 29.13 -9.22 21.89
N GLY A 364 28.02 -8.46 21.76
CA GLY A 364 28.06 -7.02 21.99
C GLY A 364 29.14 -6.34 21.12
N ALA A 365 30.06 -5.61 21.73
CA ALA A 365 31.17 -4.95 21.03
C ALA A 365 32.44 -5.81 20.89
N VAL A 366 32.42 -7.06 21.36
CA VAL A 366 33.62 -7.91 21.39
C VAL A 366 33.63 -8.85 20.20
N LEU A 367 34.66 -8.75 19.36
CA LEU A 367 34.95 -9.71 18.29
C LEU A 367 35.34 -11.05 18.89
N LEU A 368 34.55 -12.09 18.64
CA LEU A 368 34.82 -13.45 19.11
C LEU A 368 35.68 -14.25 18.15
N ARG A 369 35.36 -14.08 16.86
CA ARG A 369 36.05 -14.79 15.80
C ARG A 369 35.91 -14.07 14.48
N GLU A 370 36.99 -14.06 13.71
CA GLU A 370 37.06 -13.66 12.32
C GLU A 370 37.70 -14.78 11.51
N LEU A 371 37.15 -15.11 10.35
CA LEU A 371 37.65 -16.19 9.50
C LEU A 371 37.24 -15.96 8.03
N ILE A 372 38.00 -16.59 7.14
CA ILE A 372 37.58 -16.83 5.77
C ILE A 372 37.03 -18.25 5.73
N ALA A 373 35.71 -18.37 5.38
CA ALA A 373 35.05 -19.67 5.32
C ALA A 373 35.55 -20.48 4.12
N ASP A 374 35.80 -21.78 4.32
CA ASP A 374 36.05 -22.69 3.22
C ASP A 374 34.65 -23.04 2.55
N PRO A 375 34.40 -22.62 1.30
CA PRO A 375 33.12 -22.86 0.66
C PRO A 375 32.80 -24.36 0.40
N ARG A 376 33.82 -25.22 0.48
CA ARG A 376 33.67 -26.68 0.32
C ARG A 376 33.18 -27.36 1.61
N ARG A 377 33.10 -26.62 2.73
CA ARG A 377 32.71 -27.15 4.03
C ARG A 377 31.64 -26.33 4.67
N ILE A 378 30.54 -26.95 5.05
CA ILE A 378 29.51 -26.29 5.86
C ILE A 378 30.03 -26.00 7.27
N TYR A 379 30.76 -26.92 7.87
CA TYR A 379 31.35 -26.74 9.19
C TYR A 379 32.71 -26.07 9.10
N GLN A 380 32.85 -24.92 9.77
CA GLN A 380 34.10 -24.15 9.88
C GLN A 380 34.74 -24.44 11.23
N PRO A 381 35.79 -25.28 11.30
CA PRO A 381 36.42 -25.71 12.56
C PRO A 381 37.08 -24.53 13.28
N GLY A 382 37.19 -24.61 14.60
CA GLY A 382 37.99 -23.66 15.39
C GLY A 382 39.46 -23.70 15.00
N GLU A 383 40.17 -22.64 15.29
CA GLU A 383 41.60 -22.60 15.13
C GLU A 383 42.24 -23.74 15.95
N LYS A 384 43.10 -24.55 15.33
CA LYS A 384 43.91 -25.51 16.04
C LYS A 384 44.88 -24.70 16.95
N ARG A 385 44.63 -24.72 18.26
CA ARG A 385 45.67 -24.26 19.19
C ARG A 385 46.92 -25.03 18.87
N THR A 386 47.93 -24.41 18.30
CA THR A 386 49.28 -24.91 18.29
C THR A 386 49.71 -25.02 19.76
N ARG A 387 49.73 -26.24 20.29
CA ARG A 387 50.37 -26.50 21.58
C ARG A 387 51.84 -26.14 21.38
N THR A 388 52.26 -24.96 21.75
CA THR A 388 53.65 -24.67 22.03
C THR A 388 54.03 -25.53 23.23
N TYR A 389 54.66 -26.68 22.96
CA TYR A 389 55.39 -27.41 23.97
C TYR A 389 56.53 -26.48 24.40
N ARG A 390 56.44 -25.87 25.60
CA ARG A 390 57.56 -25.33 26.26
C ARG A 390 58.49 -26.55 26.50
N THR A 391 59.53 -26.69 25.70
CA THR A 391 60.69 -27.55 26.00
C THR A 391 61.27 -27.04 27.32
N HIS A 392 61.06 -27.82 28.39
CA HIS A 392 61.83 -27.62 29.62
C HIS A 392 63.30 -27.74 29.29
N GLN A 393 64.06 -26.68 29.38
CA GLN A 393 65.48 -26.77 29.51
C GLN A 393 65.79 -27.31 30.90
N PRO A 394 66.71 -28.35 31.08
CA PRO A 394 67.07 -28.85 32.37
C PRO A 394 68.07 -27.86 33.00
N GLY A 395 67.66 -27.11 34.03
CA GLY A 395 68.56 -26.22 34.72
C GLY A 395 68.01 -25.28 35.78
N ASP A 396 66.77 -25.13 36.06
CA ASP A 396 66.32 -24.21 37.11
C ASP A 396 65.77 -24.95 38.34
N LYS A 397 66.63 -25.13 39.35
CA LYS A 397 66.18 -25.52 40.68
C LYS A 397 65.74 -24.29 41.47
N HIS A 398 64.45 -24.17 41.68
CA HIS A 398 63.89 -23.22 42.64
C HIS A 398 63.90 -23.82 44.07
N PRO A 399 64.31 -23.06 45.09
CA PRO A 399 64.30 -23.54 46.46
C PRO A 399 62.90 -23.64 47.04
N ARG A 400 62.65 -24.76 47.71
CA ARG A 400 61.42 -25.01 48.47
C ARG A 400 61.32 -24.07 49.65
N THR A 401 60.45 -23.11 49.70
CA THR A 401 60.01 -22.40 50.91
C THR A 401 59.02 -23.25 51.68
N LYS A 402 59.35 -23.63 52.91
CA LYS A 402 58.47 -24.28 53.87
C LYS A 402 57.37 -23.28 54.30
N ARG A 403 56.09 -23.63 54.11
CA ARG A 403 54.94 -22.95 54.73
C ARG A 403 54.84 -23.39 56.18
N THR A 404 55.09 -22.49 57.14
CA THR A 404 54.67 -22.59 58.53
C THR A 404 53.23 -22.29 58.68
N HIS A 405 52.48 -23.24 59.30
CA HIS A 405 51.11 -23.06 59.77
C HIS A 405 51.08 -22.07 60.94
N GLN A 406 50.21 -21.05 60.83
CA GLN A 406 49.67 -20.33 61.98
C GLN A 406 48.16 -20.59 62.09
N PRO A 407 47.63 -20.87 63.31
CA PRO A 407 46.20 -21.15 63.53
C PRO A 407 45.41 -19.86 63.65
N GLN A 408 44.20 -19.86 63.10
CA GLN A 408 43.20 -18.83 63.31
C GLN A 408 42.57 -18.93 64.70
N PRO A 409 42.18 -17.82 65.31
CA PRO A 409 41.25 -17.83 66.45
C PRO A 409 39.79 -17.78 65.95
N ALA A 410 38.96 -18.60 66.58
CA ALA A 410 37.52 -18.51 66.57
C ALA A 410 37.07 -17.79 67.86
N PRO A 411 35.74 -17.45 68.01
CA PRO A 411 34.60 -17.29 67.08
C PRO A 411 34.28 -15.85 66.71
#